data_d2300bc3f9266d26ee4931a854bb24b3
#
_entry.id   d2300bc3f9266d26ee4931a854bb24b3
#
_cell.length_a   1.000
_cell.length_b   1.000
_cell.length_c   1.000
_cell.angle_alpha   90.00
_cell.angle_beta   90.00
_cell.angle_gamma   90.00
#
_symmetry.space_group_name_H-M   'P 1'
#
loop_
_entity.id
_entity.type
_entity.pdbx_description
1 polymer ?
#
loop_
_entity_poly.entity_id
_entity_poly.type
_entity_poly.pdbx_seq_one_letter_code
_entity_poly.pdbx_strand_id
1 'polypeptide(L)'
;MKFFSPFFGYLLFLKSIKLNNLKKIIFFSESRNYRNYLQNLIKALDEQPEISIIYITSDLNDSEQISKNIRPIYIGSGFFRILLFYFIKCEMVIMTLTDLGNHEIKRSKFCKNYVYLFHSLVSTHKCYTHEAFKNYDIILSNGEYQKK
;
A
#
# COMPACT_ATOMS: atom_id res chain seq x y z
N MET A 1 -17.23 -20.70 3.47
CA MET A 1 -16.96 -20.21 2.10
C MET A 1 -16.33 -18.82 2.22
N LYS A 2 -15.01 -18.68 2.01
CA LYS A 2 -14.34 -17.38 2.09
C LYS A 2 -14.65 -16.64 0.78
N PHE A 3 -15.46 -15.59 0.83
CA PHE A 3 -15.74 -14.73 -0.32
C PHE A 3 -14.50 -13.84 -0.62
N PHE A 4 -13.52 -14.40 -1.32
CA PHE A 4 -12.40 -13.64 -1.87
C PHE A 4 -12.80 -12.98 -3.20
N SER A 5 -13.83 -12.15 -3.16
CA SER A 5 -14.21 -11.33 -4.31
C SER A 5 -13.60 -9.94 -4.17
N PRO A 6 -13.01 -9.35 -5.22
CA PRO A 6 -12.53 -7.96 -5.21
C PRO A 6 -13.63 -6.97 -4.82
N PHE A 7 -14.87 -7.22 -5.20
CA PHE A 7 -16.03 -6.42 -4.79
C PHE A 7 -16.24 -6.42 -3.27
N PHE A 8 -16.17 -7.59 -2.64
CA PHE A 8 -16.30 -7.70 -1.18
C PHE A 8 -15.14 -7.02 -0.47
N GLY A 9 -13.92 -7.16 -0.98
CA GLY A 9 -12.75 -6.43 -0.50
C GLY A 9 -12.94 -4.92 -0.56
N TYR A 10 -13.49 -4.42 -1.66
CA TYR A 10 -13.79 -2.99 -1.81
C TYR A 10 -14.82 -2.50 -0.78
N LEU A 11 -15.86 -3.28 -0.50
CA LEU A 11 -16.84 -2.95 0.55
C LEU A 11 -16.22 -2.95 1.95
N LEU A 12 -15.36 -3.92 2.27
CA LEU A 12 -14.61 -3.95 3.53
C LEU A 12 -13.71 -2.73 3.68
N PHE A 13 -13.02 -2.34 2.62
CA PHE A 13 -12.21 -1.13 2.59
C PHE A 13 -13.03 0.12 2.87
N LEU A 14 -14.17 0.31 2.21
CA LEU A 14 -15.06 1.44 2.46
C LEU A 14 -15.56 1.50 3.90
N LYS A 15 -15.84 0.35 4.51
CA LYS A 15 -16.20 0.24 5.92
C LYS A 15 -15.03 0.66 6.83
N SER A 16 -13.83 0.18 6.55
CA SER A 16 -12.61 0.46 7.33
C SER A 16 -12.24 1.95 7.31
N ILE A 17 -12.44 2.63 6.18
CA ILE A 17 -12.19 4.08 6.09
C ILE A 17 -13.15 4.90 6.95
N LYS A 18 -14.39 4.45 7.13
CA LYS A 18 -15.42 5.18 7.87
C LYS A 18 -15.35 4.99 9.40
N LEU A 19 -14.65 3.98 9.88
CA LEU A 19 -14.81 3.45 11.25
C LEU A 19 -14.25 4.32 12.38
N ASN A 20 -13.34 5.28 12.12
CA ASN A 20 -12.77 6.13 13.16
C ASN A 20 -12.16 7.42 12.60
N ASN A 21 -11.91 8.40 13.50
CA ASN A 21 -11.27 9.68 13.17
C ASN A 21 -9.74 9.63 13.23
N LEU A 22 -9.12 8.44 13.33
CA LEU A 22 -7.68 8.27 13.40
C LEU A 22 -7.00 8.58 12.06
N LYS A 23 -5.72 8.90 12.12
CA LYS A 23 -4.87 9.06 10.92
C LYS A 23 -4.77 7.72 10.20
N LYS A 24 -5.26 7.66 8.97
CA LYS A 24 -5.27 6.42 8.18
C LYS A 24 -4.00 6.29 7.35
N ILE A 25 -3.28 5.21 7.58
CA ILE A 25 -2.14 4.78 6.76
C ILE A 25 -2.54 3.51 6.04
N ILE A 26 -2.41 3.53 4.72
CA ILE A 26 -2.76 2.41 3.87
C ILE A 26 -1.49 1.79 3.32
N PHE A 27 -1.34 0.50 3.52
CA PHE A 27 -0.30 -0.30 2.88
C PHE A 27 -0.91 -1.04 1.71
N PHE A 28 -0.24 -0.97 0.57
CA PHE A 28 -0.62 -1.71 -0.61
C PHE A 28 0.49 -2.64 -1.07
N SER A 29 0.15 -3.90 -1.34
CA SER A 29 1.04 -4.90 -1.90
C SER A 29 0.44 -5.56 -3.13
N GLU A 30 1.18 -5.65 -4.22
CA GLU A 30 0.74 -6.36 -5.41
C GLU A 30 0.87 -7.87 -5.28
N SER A 31 1.80 -8.35 -4.44
CA SER A 31 2.10 -9.77 -4.26
C SER A 31 2.46 -10.06 -2.80
N ARG A 32 2.11 -11.27 -2.36
CA ARG A 32 2.53 -11.82 -1.07
C ARG A 32 4.05 -11.70 -0.82
N ASN A 33 4.85 -11.77 -1.86
CA ASN A 33 6.31 -11.67 -1.76
C ASN A 33 6.79 -10.32 -1.20
N TYR A 34 6.07 -9.23 -1.45
CA TYR A 34 6.42 -7.90 -0.95
C TYR A 34 6.01 -7.66 0.50
N ARG A 35 5.15 -8.51 1.05
CA ARG A 35 4.68 -8.39 2.42
C ARG A 35 5.80 -8.35 3.45
N ASN A 36 6.85 -9.15 3.28
CA ASN A 36 7.98 -9.23 4.22
C ASN A 36 8.69 -7.89 4.39
N TYR A 37 8.70 -7.05 3.39
CA TYR A 37 9.29 -5.71 3.46
C TYR A 37 8.41 -4.71 4.19
N LEU A 38 7.10 -4.89 4.14
CA LEU A 38 6.11 -4.01 4.75
C LEU A 38 5.80 -4.38 6.21
N GLN A 39 5.84 -5.66 6.57
CA GLN A 39 5.30 -6.16 7.83
C GLN A 39 5.96 -5.58 9.10
N ASN A 40 7.28 -5.31 9.08
CA ASN A 40 7.96 -4.74 10.25
C ASN A 40 7.53 -3.29 10.47
N LEU A 41 7.41 -2.52 9.40
CA LEU A 41 6.90 -1.15 9.45
C LEU A 41 5.45 -1.12 9.90
N ILE A 42 4.62 -2.04 9.39
CA ILE A 42 3.22 -2.20 9.81
C ILE A 42 3.13 -2.47 11.31
N LYS A 43 3.91 -3.41 11.84
CA LYS A 43 3.90 -3.75 13.28
C LYS A 43 4.31 -2.56 14.14
N ALA A 44 5.37 -1.85 13.76
CA ALA A 44 5.84 -0.68 14.50
C ALA A 44 4.80 0.46 14.53
N LEU A 45 4.06 0.66 13.43
CA LEU A 45 3.01 1.67 13.37
C LEU A 45 1.70 1.22 14.05
N ASP A 46 1.41 -0.08 14.12
CA ASP A 46 0.22 -0.63 14.78
C ASP A 46 0.25 -0.42 16.32
N GLU A 47 1.43 -0.14 16.87
CA GLU A 47 1.61 0.20 18.29
C GLU A 47 1.21 1.66 18.63
N GLN A 48 0.99 2.51 17.61
CA GLN A 48 0.65 3.92 17.78
C GLN A 48 -0.86 4.10 17.86
N PRO A 49 -1.41 4.58 18.98
CA PRO A 49 -2.86 4.64 19.22
C PRO A 49 -3.60 5.63 18.31
N GLU A 50 -2.90 6.64 17.76
CA GLU A 50 -3.48 7.63 16.87
C GLU A 50 -3.52 7.19 15.39
N ILE A 51 -2.94 6.03 15.06
CA ILE A 51 -2.84 5.52 13.69
C ILE A 51 -3.83 4.37 13.49
N SER A 52 -4.51 4.39 12.36
CA SER A 52 -5.32 3.27 11.87
C SER A 52 -4.72 2.72 10.60
N ILE A 53 -4.30 1.47 10.62
CA ILE A 53 -3.65 0.81 9.49
C ILE A 53 -4.65 -0.04 8.73
N ILE A 54 -4.63 0.10 7.41
CA ILE A 54 -5.38 -0.73 6.47
C ILE A 54 -4.36 -1.37 5.52
N TYR A 55 -4.35 -2.70 5.45
CA TYR A 55 -3.49 -3.43 4.52
C TYR A 55 -4.32 -3.99 3.37
N ILE A 56 -3.96 -3.62 2.15
CA ILE A 56 -4.65 -3.98 0.91
C ILE A 56 -3.69 -4.79 0.05
N THR A 57 -4.19 -5.85 -0.56
CA THR A 57 -3.41 -6.70 -1.45
C THR A 57 -4.14 -7.02 -2.76
N SER A 58 -3.37 -7.12 -3.84
CA SER A 58 -3.85 -7.66 -5.12
C SER A 58 -3.66 -9.18 -5.24
N ASP A 59 -2.96 -9.82 -4.30
CA ASP A 59 -2.67 -11.24 -4.31
C ASP A 59 -3.66 -12.00 -3.44
N LEU A 60 -4.39 -12.94 -4.04
CA LEU A 60 -5.36 -13.81 -3.34
C LEU A 60 -4.70 -14.69 -2.26
N ASN A 61 -3.43 -15.04 -2.45
CA ASN A 61 -2.67 -15.87 -1.52
C ASN A 61 -2.10 -15.08 -0.34
N ASP A 62 -2.17 -13.76 -0.36
CA ASP A 62 -1.77 -12.90 0.75
C ASP A 62 -2.91 -12.73 1.75
N SER A 63 -3.29 -13.82 2.40
CA SER A 63 -4.47 -13.90 3.29
C SER A 63 -4.13 -14.02 4.76
N GLU A 64 -2.85 -14.19 5.12
CA GLU A 64 -2.44 -14.35 6.52
C GLU A 64 -2.55 -13.03 7.28
N GLN A 65 -2.97 -13.10 8.53
CA GLN A 65 -3.03 -11.96 9.44
C GLN A 65 -1.62 -11.39 9.70
N ILE A 66 -1.48 -10.07 9.69
CA ILE A 66 -0.18 -9.40 9.89
C ILE A 66 0.04 -9.08 11.37
N SER A 67 -0.99 -8.60 12.05
CA SER A 67 -1.02 -8.34 13.48
C SER A 67 -2.39 -8.72 14.05
N LYS A 68 -2.59 -8.59 15.36
CA LYS A 68 -3.89 -8.90 16.01
C LYS A 68 -5.06 -8.14 15.37
N ASN A 69 -4.82 -6.92 14.90
CA ASN A 69 -5.86 -6.02 14.41
C ASN A 69 -5.88 -5.90 12.88
N ILE A 70 -4.80 -6.33 12.18
CA ILE A 70 -4.62 -6.06 10.75
C ILE A 70 -4.74 -7.36 9.97
N ARG A 71 -5.79 -7.42 9.14
CA ARG A 71 -6.01 -8.50 8.16
C ARG A 71 -5.94 -7.95 6.75
N PRO A 72 -5.35 -8.69 5.80
CA PRO A 72 -5.33 -8.29 4.40
C PRO A 72 -6.73 -8.13 3.83
N ILE A 73 -6.94 -7.05 3.07
CA ILE A 73 -8.14 -6.83 2.27
C ILE A 73 -7.77 -7.09 0.80
N TYR A 74 -8.29 -8.16 0.26
CA TYR A 74 -8.07 -8.50 -1.14
C TYR A 74 -8.91 -7.63 -2.06
N ILE A 75 -8.26 -6.93 -3.00
CA ILE A 75 -8.92 -6.02 -3.95
C ILE A 75 -8.78 -6.48 -5.41
N GLY A 76 -7.93 -7.46 -5.68
CA GLY A 76 -7.60 -7.91 -7.04
C GLY A 76 -6.76 -6.90 -7.81
N SER A 77 -6.59 -7.17 -9.11
CA SER A 77 -5.79 -6.34 -10.03
C SER A 77 -6.62 -5.53 -11.04
N GLY A 78 -7.94 -5.63 -11.00
CA GLY A 78 -8.83 -5.02 -11.99
C GLY A 78 -9.54 -3.75 -11.53
N PHE A 79 -10.78 -3.59 -11.99
CA PHE A 79 -11.61 -2.41 -11.83
C PHE A 79 -11.70 -1.88 -10.38
N PHE A 80 -11.89 -2.75 -9.39
CA PHE A 80 -12.02 -2.31 -7.99
C PHE A 80 -10.73 -1.72 -7.43
N ARG A 81 -9.56 -2.19 -7.90
CA ARG A 81 -8.27 -1.59 -7.54
C ARG A 81 -8.17 -0.17 -8.11
N ILE A 82 -8.51 0.03 -9.37
CA ILE A 82 -8.50 1.35 -10.02
C ILE A 82 -9.45 2.30 -9.28
N LEU A 83 -10.68 1.86 -9.02
CA LEU A 83 -11.69 2.64 -8.32
C LEU A 83 -11.24 3.02 -6.90
N LEU A 84 -10.63 2.09 -6.16
CA LEU A 84 -10.09 2.32 -4.83
C LEU A 84 -9.05 3.44 -4.87
N PHE A 85 -8.02 3.32 -5.72
CA PHE A 85 -6.95 4.31 -5.80
C PHE A 85 -7.41 5.66 -6.31
N TYR A 86 -8.47 5.72 -7.10
CA TYR A 86 -9.04 6.98 -7.55
C TYR A 86 -9.72 7.77 -6.40
N PHE A 87 -10.38 7.07 -5.46
CA PHE A 87 -11.17 7.68 -4.39
C PHE A 87 -10.57 7.54 -2.98
N ILE A 88 -9.41 6.92 -2.84
CA ILE A 88 -8.79 6.68 -1.55
C ILE A 88 -8.54 7.99 -0.80
N LYS A 89 -9.09 8.08 0.43
CA LYS A 89 -8.92 9.24 1.33
C LYS A 89 -8.15 8.80 2.58
N CYS A 90 -6.92 9.26 2.70
CA CYS A 90 -6.05 8.88 3.81
C CYS A 90 -4.92 9.89 4.02
N GLU A 91 -4.19 9.73 5.10
CA GLU A 91 -2.99 10.51 5.39
C GLU A 91 -1.82 10.08 4.49
N MET A 92 -1.68 8.74 4.31
CA MET A 92 -0.52 8.17 3.63
C MET A 92 -0.88 6.83 2.97
N VAL A 93 -0.33 6.62 1.76
CA VAL A 93 -0.27 5.31 1.10
C VAL A 93 1.18 4.89 1.00
N ILE A 94 1.52 3.70 1.51
CA ILE A 94 2.85 3.11 1.46
C ILE A 94 2.80 1.88 0.56
N MET A 95 3.67 1.81 -0.45
CA MET A 95 3.69 0.71 -1.40
C MET A 95 5.09 0.46 -1.97
N THR A 96 5.25 -0.69 -2.62
CA THR A 96 6.47 -1.12 -3.30
C THR A 96 6.37 -1.02 -4.82
N LEU A 97 5.23 -0.57 -5.34
CA LEU A 97 4.97 -0.42 -6.78
C LEU A 97 5.73 0.77 -7.35
N THR A 98 6.42 0.58 -8.46
CA THR A 98 7.01 1.65 -9.28
C THR A 98 5.99 2.23 -10.27
N ASP A 99 6.32 3.33 -10.92
CA ASP A 99 5.51 3.92 -12.00
C ASP A 99 4.09 4.34 -11.60
N LEU A 100 3.93 4.77 -10.34
CA LEU A 100 2.69 5.35 -9.86
C LEU A 100 2.23 6.49 -10.77
N GLY A 101 1.00 6.41 -11.24
CA GLY A 101 0.39 7.42 -12.10
C GLY A 101 0.59 7.19 -13.60
N ASN A 102 1.49 6.33 -14.01
CA ASN A 102 1.76 6.06 -15.44
C ASN A 102 0.86 4.95 -16.01
N HIS A 103 0.32 4.09 -15.15
CA HIS A 103 -0.54 2.96 -15.55
C HIS A 103 -1.89 2.99 -14.84
N GLU A 104 -2.36 1.83 -14.41
CA GLU A 104 -3.69 1.66 -13.81
C GLU A 104 -3.86 2.34 -12.44
N ILE A 105 -2.78 2.46 -11.65
CA ILE A 105 -2.84 3.04 -10.31
C ILE A 105 -2.47 4.52 -10.38
N LYS A 106 -3.47 5.38 -10.27
CA LYS A 106 -3.31 6.84 -10.25
C LYS A 106 -3.31 7.36 -8.82
N ARG A 107 -2.65 8.50 -8.60
CA ARG A 107 -2.71 9.21 -7.33
C ARG A 107 -4.12 9.75 -7.08
N SER A 108 -4.68 9.47 -5.92
CA SER A 108 -5.89 10.15 -5.46
C SER A 108 -5.57 11.58 -5.01
N LYS A 109 -6.45 12.51 -5.35
CA LYS A 109 -6.40 13.89 -4.86
C LYS A 109 -6.73 14.01 -3.36
N PHE A 110 -7.27 12.95 -2.76
CA PHE A 110 -7.71 12.92 -1.37
C PHE A 110 -6.71 12.22 -0.44
N CYS A 111 -5.60 11.73 -0.97
CA CYS A 111 -4.49 11.19 -0.19
C CYS A 111 -3.38 12.24 -0.11
N LYS A 112 -2.86 12.48 1.11
CA LYS A 112 -1.86 13.54 1.30
C LYS A 112 -0.48 13.14 0.78
N ASN A 113 -0.02 11.93 1.13
CA ASN A 113 1.34 11.48 0.80
C ASN A 113 1.33 10.08 0.19
N TYR A 114 2.12 9.89 -0.86
CA TYR A 114 2.47 8.59 -1.41
C TYR A 114 3.92 8.28 -1.10
N VAL A 115 4.15 7.13 -0.47
CA VAL A 115 5.45 6.70 0.00
C VAL A 115 5.86 5.43 -0.74
N TYR A 116 7.02 5.48 -1.38
CA TYR A 116 7.64 4.30 -1.96
C TYR A 116 8.57 3.64 -0.94
N LEU A 117 8.44 2.34 -0.73
CA LEU A 117 9.35 1.55 0.08
C LEU A 117 10.20 0.66 -0.83
N PHE A 118 11.52 0.86 -0.79
CA PHE A 118 12.43 -0.04 -1.50
C PHE A 118 12.38 -1.45 -0.93
N HIS A 119 12.22 -2.43 -1.80
CA HIS A 119 12.10 -3.84 -1.47
C HIS A 119 13.24 -4.70 -2.01
N SER A 120 14.24 -4.10 -2.65
CA SER A 120 15.40 -4.80 -3.19
C SER A 120 16.68 -3.96 -3.04
N LEU A 121 17.81 -4.64 -2.86
CA LEU A 121 19.15 -4.05 -2.81
C LEU A 121 19.73 -3.91 -4.23
N VAL A 122 18.99 -3.29 -5.14
CA VAL A 122 19.45 -3.07 -6.51
C VAL A 122 19.91 -1.63 -6.72
N SER A 123 20.84 -1.46 -7.64
CA SER A 123 21.30 -0.15 -8.07
C SER A 123 20.16 0.56 -8.82
N THR A 124 19.60 1.59 -8.21
CA THR A 124 18.39 2.28 -8.71
C THR A 124 18.53 2.76 -10.15
N HIS A 125 19.68 3.34 -10.52
CA HIS A 125 19.95 3.86 -11.86
C HIS A 125 20.15 2.78 -12.94
N LYS A 126 20.28 1.49 -12.55
CA LYS A 126 20.38 0.37 -13.52
C LYS A 126 19.04 -0.35 -13.72
N CYS A 127 18.14 -0.29 -12.75
CA CYS A 127 16.92 -1.09 -12.74
C CYS A 127 15.64 -0.28 -12.94
N TYR A 128 15.69 1.04 -12.70
CA TYR A 128 14.51 1.90 -12.78
C TYR A 128 14.74 3.05 -13.74
N THR A 129 13.68 3.45 -14.44
CA THR A 129 13.68 4.69 -15.23
C THR A 129 13.68 5.90 -14.30
N HIS A 130 14.20 7.03 -14.76
CA HIS A 130 14.20 8.29 -14.00
C HIS A 130 12.80 8.72 -13.56
N GLU A 131 11.76 8.30 -14.29
CA GLU A 131 10.36 8.64 -14.04
C GLU A 131 9.66 7.70 -13.04
N ALA A 132 10.27 6.55 -12.69
CA ALA A 132 9.61 5.51 -11.89
C ALA A 132 9.11 5.98 -10.51
N PHE A 133 9.76 6.99 -9.95
CA PHE A 133 9.44 7.53 -8.62
C PHE A 133 8.88 8.95 -8.64
N LYS A 134 8.67 9.53 -9.80
CA LYS A 134 8.24 10.92 -10.00
C LYS A 134 6.97 11.30 -9.22
N ASN A 135 6.06 10.36 -9.06
CA ASN A 135 4.77 10.60 -8.43
C ASN A 135 4.73 10.22 -6.94
N TYR A 136 5.89 9.93 -6.33
CA TYR A 136 6.02 9.70 -4.89
C TYR A 136 6.48 10.97 -4.18
N ASP A 137 5.94 11.21 -2.99
CA ASP A 137 6.30 12.35 -2.14
C ASP A 137 7.49 11.99 -1.25
N ILE A 138 7.59 10.71 -0.85
CA ILE A 138 8.62 10.20 0.05
C ILE A 138 9.14 8.87 -0.49
N ILE A 139 10.46 8.68 -0.40
CA ILE A 139 11.11 7.43 -0.75
C ILE A 139 11.86 6.92 0.48
N LEU A 140 11.48 5.73 0.96
CA LEU A 140 12.15 5.04 2.05
C LEU A 140 13.18 4.07 1.47
N SER A 141 14.46 4.41 1.64
CA SER A 141 15.59 3.60 1.17
C SER A 141 16.02 2.58 2.21
N ASN A 142 16.51 1.42 1.76
CA ASN A 142 17.05 0.36 2.64
C ASN A 142 18.48 0.65 3.14
N GLY A 143 19.09 1.78 2.78
CA GLY A 143 20.43 2.16 3.18
C GLY A 143 20.97 3.38 2.44
N GLU A 144 22.15 3.85 2.84
CA GLU A 144 22.76 5.05 2.29
C GLU A 144 23.15 4.96 0.81
N TYR A 145 23.33 3.73 0.31
CA TYR A 145 23.67 3.47 -1.09
C TYR A 145 22.59 3.90 -2.09
N GLN A 146 21.36 4.10 -1.62
CA GLN A 146 20.23 4.49 -2.45
C GLN A 146 19.90 5.99 -2.38
N LYS A 147 20.66 6.76 -1.62
CA LYS A 147 20.47 8.22 -1.44
C LYS A 147 21.17 9.09 -2.50
N LYS A 148 21.76 8.48 -3.53
CA LYS A 148 22.47 9.20 -4.59
C LYS A 148 21.58 9.46 -5.79
#